data_7548a3d55a3d628081881f6e6a9102f8
#
_entry.id   7548a3d55a3d628081881f6e6a9102f8
#
_cell.length_a   1.000
_cell.length_b   1.000
_cell.length_c   1.000
_cell.angle_alpha   90.00
_cell.angle_beta   90.00
_cell.angle_gamma   90.00
#
_symmetry.space_group_name_H-M   'P 1'
#
loop_
_entity.id
_entity.type
_entity.pdbx_description
1 polymer ?
#
loop_
_entity_poly.entity_id
_entity_poly.type
_entity_poly.pdbx_seq_one_letter_code
_entity_poly.pdbx_strand_id
1 'polypeptide(L)'
;MADEKFDLEELSISPLDEVDAREMREFLLSAQENFWGDRDLRADHDAYWFRQFVASGLVARFRSDIVGYLLGEIPAQGPAYIHLVAARSDFRHLGIGRELYRDFIDHVRKLGGDSVQATTMPEQTGAISFHSSMGFSGELVEDYAGPDNPRVFFELKLDQD
;
A
#
# COMPACT_ATOMS: atom_id res chain seq x y z
N MET A 1 -5.23 25.31 -12.98
CA MET A 1 -4.08 24.43 -12.82
C MET A 1 -4.48 22.97 -12.86
N ALA A 2 -5.74 22.73 -13.06
CA ALA A 2 -6.32 21.38 -13.09
C ALA A 2 -6.11 20.65 -14.41
N ASP A 3 -5.39 21.22 -15.37
CA ASP A 3 -5.28 20.65 -16.71
C ASP A 3 -3.94 20.02 -17.04
N GLU A 4 -3.10 19.82 -16.02
CA GLU A 4 -1.90 19.01 -16.23
C GLU A 4 -2.29 17.55 -16.20
N LYS A 5 -2.41 17.00 -17.38
CA LYS A 5 -2.81 15.62 -17.59
C LYS A 5 -1.85 14.68 -16.88
N PHE A 6 -2.38 13.83 -16.01
CA PHE A 6 -1.59 12.78 -15.35
C PHE A 6 -0.99 11.84 -16.39
N ASP A 7 0.31 11.58 -16.24
CA ASP A 7 1.05 10.64 -17.07
C ASP A 7 1.75 9.65 -16.16
N LEU A 8 1.38 8.38 -16.28
CA LEU A 8 1.95 7.32 -15.45
C LEU A 8 3.47 7.19 -15.65
N GLU A 9 3.99 7.54 -16.82
CA GLU A 9 5.42 7.51 -17.09
C GLU A 9 6.20 8.58 -16.28
N GLU A 10 5.53 9.64 -15.85
CA GLU A 10 6.13 10.67 -14.99
C GLU A 10 6.02 10.36 -13.50
N LEU A 11 5.43 9.20 -13.14
CA LEU A 11 5.34 8.78 -11.75
C LEU A 11 6.70 8.27 -11.28
N SER A 12 7.16 8.75 -10.13
CA SER A 12 8.37 8.21 -9.50
C SER A 12 8.01 7.52 -8.19
N ILE A 13 8.63 6.37 -7.93
CA ILE A 13 8.43 5.60 -6.71
C ILE A 13 9.78 5.50 -6.00
N SER A 14 9.79 5.81 -4.72
CA SER A 14 11.00 5.78 -3.88
C SER A 14 10.67 5.28 -2.48
N PRO A 15 11.70 4.90 -1.69
CA PRO A 15 11.46 4.46 -0.32
C PRO A 15 10.81 5.55 0.54
N LEU A 16 9.84 5.13 1.32
CA LEU A 16 9.10 6.05 2.19
C LEU A 16 9.99 6.61 3.31
N ASP A 17 10.98 5.83 3.76
CA ASP A 17 11.91 6.26 4.80
C ASP A 17 12.91 7.34 4.33
N GLU A 18 12.96 7.61 3.02
CA GLU A 18 13.77 8.70 2.47
C GLU A 18 13.04 10.05 2.46
N VAL A 19 11.74 10.06 2.77
CA VAL A 19 10.97 11.32 2.90
C VAL A 19 11.47 12.05 4.14
N ASP A 20 11.81 13.34 4.00
CA ASP A 20 12.30 14.09 5.17
C ASP A 20 11.19 14.27 6.22
N ALA A 21 11.61 14.47 7.47
CA ALA A 21 10.69 14.49 8.60
C ALA A 21 9.64 15.60 8.51
N ARG A 22 10.00 16.74 7.94
CA ARG A 22 9.06 17.85 7.77
C ARG A 22 7.99 17.52 6.76
N GLU A 23 8.39 17.01 5.60
CA GLU A 23 7.45 16.60 4.56
C GLU A 23 6.55 15.46 5.04
N MET A 24 7.11 14.49 5.75
CA MET A 24 6.35 13.37 6.33
C MET A 24 5.28 13.88 7.28
N ARG A 25 5.64 14.84 8.15
CA ARG A 25 4.68 15.42 9.09
C ARG A 25 3.55 16.15 8.34
N GLU A 26 3.89 16.97 7.37
CA GLU A 26 2.90 17.70 6.57
C GLU A 26 1.97 16.75 5.82
N PHE A 27 2.52 15.69 5.25
CA PHE A 27 1.78 14.65 4.57
C PHE A 27 0.78 13.97 5.51
N LEU A 28 1.24 13.54 6.70
CA LEU A 28 0.37 12.84 7.65
C LEU A 28 -0.74 13.73 8.20
N LEU A 29 -0.46 15.02 8.42
CA LEU A 29 -1.47 15.96 8.88
C LEU A 29 -2.58 16.19 7.85
N SER A 30 -2.28 16.04 6.58
CA SER A 30 -3.24 16.23 5.48
C SER A 30 -3.87 14.91 4.98
N ALA A 31 -3.41 13.77 5.50
CA ALA A 31 -3.78 12.48 4.91
C ALA A 31 -5.27 12.17 5.01
N GLN A 32 -5.93 12.54 6.11
CA GLN A 32 -7.36 12.33 6.27
C GLN A 32 -8.14 13.01 5.13
N GLU A 33 -7.80 14.25 4.84
CA GLU A 33 -8.49 15.03 3.81
C GLU A 33 -8.11 14.57 2.39
N ASN A 34 -6.82 14.31 2.17
CA ASN A 34 -6.30 14.11 0.82
C ASN A 34 -6.28 12.64 0.37
N PHE A 35 -6.19 11.69 1.30
CA PHE A 35 -6.01 10.28 0.95
C PHE A 35 -7.10 9.36 1.47
N TRP A 36 -7.59 9.59 2.68
CA TRP A 36 -8.47 8.61 3.34
C TRP A 36 -9.95 8.79 3.02
N GLY A 37 -10.38 10.02 2.70
CA GLY A 37 -11.79 10.31 2.46
C GLY A 37 -12.61 10.08 3.72
N ASP A 38 -13.66 9.26 3.60
CA ASP A 38 -14.55 8.95 4.72
C ASP A 38 -14.00 7.87 5.67
N ARG A 39 -12.83 7.31 5.36
CA ARG A 39 -12.23 6.26 6.19
C ARG A 39 -11.38 6.88 7.29
N ASP A 40 -11.48 6.33 8.49
CA ASP A 40 -10.58 6.69 9.58
C ASP A 40 -9.45 5.67 9.66
N LEU A 41 -8.29 6.05 9.18
CA LEU A 41 -7.10 5.20 9.14
C LEU A 41 -6.06 5.59 10.19
N ARG A 42 -6.46 6.33 11.22
CA ARG A 42 -5.51 6.76 12.26
C ARG A 42 -4.86 5.58 12.97
N ALA A 43 -5.62 4.51 13.22
CA ALA A 43 -5.08 3.30 13.85
C ALA A 43 -4.02 2.62 12.99
N ASP A 44 -4.16 2.67 11.67
CA ASP A 44 -3.19 2.11 10.73
C ASP A 44 -1.90 2.93 10.68
N HIS A 45 -1.93 4.15 11.18
CA HIS A 45 -0.78 5.06 11.21
C HIS A 45 -0.30 5.31 12.64
N ASP A 46 -0.70 4.46 13.59
CA ASP A 46 -0.25 4.57 14.98
C ASP A 46 1.27 4.56 15.04
N ALA A 47 1.83 5.49 15.81
CA ALA A 47 3.28 5.69 15.89
C ALA A 47 4.03 4.42 16.33
N TYR A 48 3.38 3.53 17.06
CA TYR A 48 3.98 2.27 17.50
C TYR A 48 4.30 1.34 16.33
N TRP A 49 3.40 1.28 15.34
CA TRP A 49 3.56 0.39 14.17
C TRP A 49 4.15 1.12 12.96
N PHE A 50 3.89 2.40 12.83
CA PHE A 50 4.18 3.18 11.63
C PHE A 50 5.65 3.13 11.24
N ARG A 51 6.54 3.21 12.22
CA ARG A 51 7.98 3.17 11.97
C ARG A 51 8.41 1.89 11.24
N GLN A 52 7.81 0.75 11.59
CA GLN A 52 8.13 -0.53 10.97
C GLN A 52 7.66 -0.56 9.51
N PHE A 53 6.46 -0.05 9.24
CA PHE A 53 5.89 -0.04 7.91
C PHE A 53 6.56 0.99 7.00
N VAL A 54 7.11 2.06 7.54
CA VAL A 54 7.85 3.07 6.78
C VAL A 54 9.19 2.52 6.29
N ALA A 55 9.84 1.68 7.08
CA ALA A 55 11.16 1.12 6.74
C ALA A 55 11.14 0.33 5.43
N SER A 56 10.03 -0.32 5.11
CA SER A 56 9.86 -1.06 3.85
C SER A 56 8.79 -0.43 2.95
N GLY A 57 8.28 0.73 3.33
CA GLY A 57 7.22 1.42 2.60
C GLY A 57 7.72 2.16 1.37
N LEU A 58 6.78 2.58 0.54
CA LEU A 58 7.04 3.29 -0.70
C LEU A 58 6.21 4.55 -0.78
N VAL A 59 6.72 5.55 -1.49
CA VAL A 59 6.00 6.78 -1.80
C VAL A 59 6.01 7.00 -3.31
N ALA A 60 4.87 7.38 -3.86
CA ALA A 60 4.72 7.73 -5.26
C ALA A 60 4.57 9.24 -5.39
N ARG A 61 5.36 9.84 -6.28
CA ARG A 61 5.32 11.28 -6.58
C ARG A 61 4.99 11.50 -8.04
N PHE A 62 4.17 12.50 -8.27
CA PHE A 62 3.93 13.02 -9.60
C PHE A 62 4.27 14.50 -9.58
N ARG A 63 5.28 14.90 -10.36
CA ARG A 63 5.77 16.29 -10.41
C ARG A 63 6.06 16.86 -9.01
N SER A 64 6.79 16.08 -8.22
CA SER A 64 7.22 16.40 -6.85
C SER A 64 6.15 16.28 -5.77
N ASP A 65 4.87 16.18 -6.12
CA ASP A 65 3.80 16.01 -5.14
C ASP A 65 3.62 14.55 -4.78
N ILE A 66 3.41 14.27 -3.49
CA ILE A 66 3.07 12.92 -3.03
C ILE A 66 1.63 12.62 -3.45
N VAL A 67 1.47 11.59 -4.30
CA VAL A 67 0.16 11.21 -4.82
C VAL A 67 -0.25 9.78 -4.42
N GLY A 68 0.65 9.04 -3.78
CA GLY A 68 0.34 7.70 -3.28
C GLY A 68 1.40 7.21 -2.32
N TYR A 69 1.05 6.22 -1.50
CA TYR A 69 2.00 5.58 -0.61
C TYR A 69 1.58 4.16 -0.30
N LEU A 70 2.55 3.36 0.12
CA LEU A 70 2.33 1.98 0.53
C LEU A 70 3.04 1.74 1.85
N LEU A 71 2.33 1.20 2.81
CA LEU A 71 2.88 0.73 4.08
C LEU A 71 2.99 -0.78 4.02
N GLY A 72 4.16 -1.32 4.28
CA GLY A 72 4.38 -2.75 4.22
C GLY A 72 5.61 -3.16 4.98
N GLU A 73 5.80 -4.47 5.12
CA GLU A 73 6.93 -5.04 5.82
C GLU A 73 7.56 -6.16 4.99
N ILE A 74 8.88 -6.16 4.91
CA ILE A 74 9.66 -7.24 4.30
C ILE A 74 10.57 -7.80 5.39
N PRO A 75 10.13 -8.90 6.07
CA PRO A 75 10.95 -9.49 7.12
C PRO A 75 12.15 -10.24 6.55
N ALA A 76 13.15 -10.49 7.39
CA ALA A 76 14.33 -11.26 6.99
C ALA A 76 13.95 -12.70 6.62
N GLN A 77 12.91 -13.25 7.24
CA GLN A 77 12.38 -14.57 6.95
C GLN A 77 10.85 -14.52 7.04
N GLY A 78 10.20 -15.31 6.19
CA GLY A 78 8.74 -15.37 6.13
C GLY A 78 8.15 -14.47 5.07
N PRO A 79 6.81 -14.42 4.96
CA PRO A 79 6.15 -13.67 3.93
C PRO A 79 6.27 -12.16 4.14
N ALA A 80 6.37 -11.42 3.05
CA ALA A 80 6.20 -9.97 3.08
C ALA A 80 4.72 -9.63 3.25
N TYR A 81 4.43 -8.46 3.80
CA TYR A 81 3.07 -8.05 4.10
C TYR A 81 2.83 -6.62 3.63
N ILE A 82 1.74 -6.42 2.91
CA ILE A 82 1.27 -5.08 2.55
C ILE A 82 0.15 -4.70 3.50
N HIS A 83 0.39 -3.68 4.32
CA HIS A 83 -0.56 -3.23 5.33
C HIS A 83 -1.58 -2.26 4.76
N LEU A 84 -1.14 -1.33 3.90
CA LEU A 84 -2.00 -0.29 3.36
C LEU A 84 -1.41 0.26 2.06
N VAL A 85 -2.26 0.51 1.09
CA VAL A 85 -1.92 1.32 -0.08
C VAL A 85 -3.00 2.40 -0.22
N ALA A 86 -2.59 3.61 -0.52
CA ALA A 86 -3.53 4.71 -0.73
C ALA A 86 -3.04 5.63 -1.84
N ALA A 87 -3.96 6.09 -2.67
CA ALA A 87 -3.72 7.14 -3.64
C ALA A 87 -4.47 8.41 -3.22
N ARG A 88 -3.90 9.57 -3.52
CA ARG A 88 -4.57 10.84 -3.24
C ARG A 88 -5.92 10.86 -3.97
N SER A 89 -6.94 11.42 -3.34
CA SER A 89 -8.32 11.27 -3.80
C SER A 89 -8.55 11.75 -5.24
N ASP A 90 -7.80 12.77 -5.68
CA ASP A 90 -7.87 13.29 -7.05
C ASP A 90 -7.01 12.50 -8.05
N PHE A 91 -6.29 11.47 -7.59
CA PHE A 91 -5.45 10.58 -8.42
C PHE A 91 -5.90 9.13 -8.39
N ARG A 92 -7.11 8.85 -7.91
CA ARG A 92 -7.63 7.48 -7.87
C ARG A 92 -7.94 6.95 -9.27
N HIS A 93 -7.88 5.63 -9.42
CA HIS A 93 -8.17 4.91 -10.67
C HIS A 93 -7.21 5.24 -11.83
N LEU A 94 -6.01 5.72 -11.52
CA LEU A 94 -4.99 6.07 -12.52
C LEU A 94 -3.83 5.06 -12.55
N GLY A 95 -3.92 3.98 -11.78
CA GLY A 95 -2.91 2.93 -11.79
C GLY A 95 -1.79 3.10 -10.75
N ILE A 96 -1.87 4.10 -9.87
CA ILE A 96 -0.83 4.37 -8.87
C ILE A 96 -0.69 3.20 -7.89
N GLY A 97 -1.80 2.68 -7.38
CA GLY A 97 -1.78 1.52 -6.48
C GLY A 97 -1.14 0.31 -7.10
N ARG A 98 -1.42 0.06 -8.38
CA ARG A 98 -0.82 -1.05 -9.14
C ARG A 98 0.68 -0.89 -9.26
N GLU A 99 1.17 0.31 -9.56
CA GLU A 99 2.60 0.56 -9.66
C GLU A 99 3.31 0.42 -8.31
N LEU A 100 2.69 0.88 -7.23
CA LEU A 100 3.22 0.70 -5.88
C LEU A 100 3.31 -0.78 -5.52
N TYR A 101 2.28 -1.58 -5.83
CA TYR A 101 2.30 -3.02 -5.60
C TYR A 101 3.39 -3.71 -6.41
N ARG A 102 3.51 -3.37 -7.69
CA ARG A 102 4.55 -3.96 -8.55
C ARG A 102 5.95 -3.68 -8.03
N ASP A 103 6.19 -2.44 -7.62
CA ASP A 103 7.50 -2.05 -7.10
C ASP A 103 7.83 -2.78 -5.80
N PHE A 104 6.84 -2.88 -4.90
CA PHE A 104 7.00 -3.61 -3.66
C PHE A 104 7.27 -5.10 -3.91
N ILE A 105 6.51 -5.73 -4.80
CA ILE A 105 6.66 -7.15 -5.15
C ILE A 105 8.03 -7.40 -5.77
N ASP A 106 8.49 -6.53 -6.68
CA ASP A 106 9.82 -6.65 -7.28
C ASP A 106 10.92 -6.55 -6.22
N HIS A 107 10.74 -5.66 -5.25
CA HIS A 107 11.71 -5.51 -4.16
C HIS A 107 11.76 -6.77 -3.29
N VAL A 108 10.60 -7.36 -2.99
CA VAL A 108 10.53 -8.65 -2.26
C VAL A 108 11.29 -9.74 -3.02
N ARG A 109 11.08 -9.83 -4.34
CA ARG A 109 11.81 -10.81 -5.17
C ARG A 109 13.31 -10.62 -5.10
N LYS A 110 13.78 -9.38 -5.21
CA LYS A 110 15.21 -9.05 -5.16
C LYS A 110 15.85 -9.41 -3.83
N LEU A 111 15.08 -9.36 -2.76
CA LEU A 111 15.55 -9.74 -1.43
C LEU A 111 15.42 -11.25 -1.16
N GLY A 112 14.94 -12.03 -2.13
CA GLY A 112 14.79 -13.47 -1.99
C GLY A 112 13.52 -13.92 -1.30
N GLY A 113 12.54 -13.04 -1.13
CA GLY A 113 11.23 -13.39 -0.56
C GLY A 113 10.43 -14.28 -1.50
N ASP A 114 9.60 -15.15 -0.93
CA ASP A 114 8.84 -16.14 -1.69
C ASP A 114 7.33 -15.88 -1.72
N SER A 115 6.83 -14.95 -0.94
CA SER A 115 5.41 -14.62 -0.96
C SER A 115 5.13 -13.23 -0.42
N VAL A 116 3.99 -12.68 -0.85
CA VAL A 116 3.46 -11.39 -0.36
C VAL A 116 2.03 -11.63 0.10
N GLN A 117 1.69 -11.12 1.27
CA GLN A 117 0.36 -11.25 1.87
C GLN A 117 -0.27 -9.89 2.11
N ALA A 118 -1.60 -9.84 2.08
CA ALA A 118 -2.39 -8.66 2.38
C ALA A 118 -3.77 -9.08 2.88
N THR A 119 -4.49 -8.19 3.54
CA THR A 119 -5.87 -8.44 3.96
C THR A 119 -6.75 -7.25 3.61
N THR A 120 -8.06 -7.52 3.47
CA THR A 120 -9.06 -6.47 3.29
C THR A 120 -10.36 -6.88 3.99
N MET A 121 -11.20 -5.89 4.24
CA MET A 121 -12.55 -6.15 4.75
C MET A 121 -13.38 -6.86 3.69
N PRO A 122 -14.26 -7.83 4.07
CA PRO A 122 -15.03 -8.59 3.08
C PRO A 122 -15.96 -7.74 2.20
N GLU A 123 -16.44 -6.61 2.71
CA GLU A 123 -17.34 -5.72 1.98
C GLU A 123 -16.62 -4.81 0.98
N GLN A 124 -15.30 -4.76 0.98
CA GLN A 124 -14.52 -3.93 0.06
C GLN A 124 -14.28 -4.66 -1.27
N THR A 125 -15.32 -4.73 -2.08
CA THR A 125 -15.31 -5.48 -3.34
C THR A 125 -14.28 -4.94 -4.34
N GLY A 126 -14.05 -3.62 -4.36
CA GLY A 126 -13.03 -3.03 -5.22
C GLY A 126 -11.62 -3.49 -4.87
N ALA A 127 -11.33 -3.58 -3.56
CA ALA A 127 -10.03 -4.08 -3.10
C ALA A 127 -9.85 -5.56 -3.43
N ILE A 128 -10.93 -6.35 -3.31
CA ILE A 128 -10.90 -7.78 -3.68
C ILE A 128 -10.58 -7.93 -5.17
N SER A 129 -11.28 -7.19 -6.03
CA SER A 129 -11.05 -7.21 -7.47
C SER A 129 -9.63 -6.78 -7.83
N PHE A 130 -9.12 -5.75 -7.15
CA PHE A 130 -7.76 -5.25 -7.35
C PHE A 130 -6.73 -6.34 -7.07
N HIS A 131 -6.83 -7.00 -5.91
CA HIS A 131 -5.88 -8.06 -5.54
C HIS A 131 -5.96 -9.24 -6.51
N SER A 132 -7.17 -9.64 -6.89
CA SER A 132 -7.34 -10.70 -7.89
C SER A 132 -6.69 -10.34 -9.23
N SER A 133 -6.83 -9.10 -9.66
CA SER A 133 -6.23 -8.63 -10.92
C SER A 133 -4.71 -8.60 -10.87
N MET A 134 -4.12 -8.50 -9.67
CA MET A 134 -2.69 -8.54 -9.47
C MET A 134 -2.13 -9.96 -9.33
N GLY A 135 -3.00 -10.97 -9.36
CA GLY A 135 -2.60 -12.36 -9.27
C GLY A 135 -2.65 -12.98 -7.87
N PHE A 136 -3.15 -12.24 -6.89
CA PHE A 136 -3.30 -12.77 -5.52
C PHE A 136 -4.45 -13.76 -5.45
N SER A 137 -4.29 -14.84 -4.67
CA SER A 137 -5.38 -15.71 -4.29
C SER A 137 -6.00 -15.20 -3.00
N GLY A 138 -7.34 -15.20 -2.90
CA GLY A 138 -8.05 -14.70 -1.74
C GLY A 138 -8.87 -15.78 -1.04
N GLU A 139 -8.95 -15.69 0.28
CA GLU A 139 -9.72 -16.60 1.14
C GLU A 139 -10.37 -15.82 2.26
N LEU A 140 -11.70 -16.06 2.45
CA LEU A 140 -12.40 -15.47 3.59
C LEU A 140 -12.01 -16.22 4.87
N VAL A 141 -11.49 -15.50 5.86
CA VAL A 141 -11.16 -16.04 7.18
C VAL A 141 -12.05 -15.33 8.21
N GLU A 142 -13.02 -16.04 8.73
CA GLU A 142 -14.12 -15.46 9.52
C GLU A 142 -13.67 -14.82 10.83
N ASP A 143 -12.67 -15.41 11.49
CA ASP A 143 -12.19 -14.90 12.79
C ASP A 143 -10.76 -14.34 12.70
N TYR A 144 -10.38 -13.84 11.54
CA TYR A 144 -8.99 -13.42 11.29
C TYR A 144 -8.47 -12.40 12.31
N ALA A 145 -9.29 -11.39 12.62
CA ALA A 145 -8.91 -10.32 13.55
C ALA A 145 -9.63 -10.47 14.90
N GLY A 146 -9.96 -11.71 15.29
CA GLY A 146 -10.69 -12.03 16.50
C GLY A 146 -12.13 -12.43 16.20
N PRO A 147 -12.89 -12.86 17.22
CA PRO A 147 -14.28 -13.30 17.02
C PRO A 147 -15.12 -12.24 16.30
N ASP A 148 -15.85 -12.67 15.26
CA ASP A 148 -16.71 -11.83 14.44
C ASP A 148 -15.98 -10.71 13.70
N ASN A 149 -14.67 -10.85 13.49
CA ASN A 149 -13.86 -9.90 12.74
C ASN A 149 -13.26 -10.57 11.50
N PRO A 150 -14.05 -10.77 10.44
CA PRO A 150 -13.59 -11.44 9.24
C PRO A 150 -12.69 -10.54 8.39
N ARG A 151 -11.80 -11.18 7.64
CA ARG A 151 -10.98 -10.54 6.60
C ARG A 151 -10.90 -11.47 5.41
N VAL A 152 -10.74 -10.88 4.23
CA VAL A 152 -10.26 -11.65 3.08
C VAL A 152 -8.74 -11.62 3.14
N PHE A 153 -8.14 -12.79 3.23
CA PHE A 153 -6.70 -12.96 3.28
C PHE A 153 -6.20 -13.25 1.87
N PHE A 154 -5.21 -12.47 1.42
CA PHE A 154 -4.63 -12.60 0.10
C PHE A 154 -3.18 -13.06 0.18
N GLU A 155 -2.80 -13.91 -0.76
CA GLU A 155 -1.42 -14.35 -0.90
C GLU A 155 -1.02 -14.40 -2.37
N LEU A 156 0.17 -13.87 -2.66
CA LEU A 156 0.82 -14.01 -3.94
C LEU A 156 2.12 -14.77 -3.72
N LYS A 157 2.23 -15.96 -4.30
CA LYS A 157 3.46 -16.74 -4.28
C LYS A 157 4.37 -16.26 -5.40
N LEU A 158 5.64 -16.05 -5.07
CA LEU A 158 6.63 -15.57 -6.02
C LEU A 158 7.46 -16.75 -6.52
N ASP A 159 7.58 -16.86 -7.84
CA ASP A 159 8.44 -17.86 -8.44
C ASP A 159 9.90 -17.52 -8.17
N GLN A 160 10.66 -18.50 -7.71
CA GLN A 160 12.09 -18.36 -7.47
C GLN A 160 12.84 -19.00 -8.63
N ASP A 161 13.07 -18.21 -9.65
CA ASP A 161 13.97 -18.61 -10.76
C ASP A 161 15.36 -18.03 -10.55
#